data_6e407ec6a68b6fd58305089256df6032
#
_entry.id   6e407ec6a68b6fd58305089256df6032
#
_cell.length_a   1.000
_cell.length_b   1.000
_cell.length_c   1.000
_cell.angle_alpha   90.00
_cell.angle_beta   90.00
_cell.angle_gamma   90.00
#
_symmetry.space_group_name_H-M   'P 1'
#
loop_
_entity.id
_entity.type
_entity.pdbx_description
1 polymer ?
#
loop_
_entity_poly.entity_id
_entity_poly.type
_entity_poly.pdbx_seq_one_letter_code
_entity_poly.pdbx_strand_id
1 'polypeptide(L)'
;MAKTLCGGALPARILSGAMAVAVLGAAGPASAYDINTILPLTGGASFLGKEEQQTLQLAEPMINKAGGIHGQQVHFVFYDDQSNPQTGVQLTNRVLAGKPSVLLGSSLVAICNAMAPLMQNGPATYCFSPGIHPAQGSYVFTSSISTLDLADATIRYFRLKGWTKIAFMTSADATGQDAEHGLDAVVARPENKDISVVERAHFNTTDVSVAAQIEHIKAANPQALVAWSTGTPIATVFKGIIQAGLDIPVATTDGNMTYAQMTQYAAFLPKQLYIAAPEWVQHAGVITLDPAVEKAQQQFFDTFKAANAKPDIAATLAWDPAMIVIAALRHLGPDATAQQVRDYIANLKGYAGINGVYDFSKIPQRGLDVQGAVVTSWSPAHQTWELVSKPTGIPLGQ
;
A
#
# COMPACT_ATOMS: atom_id res chain seq x y z
N MET A 1 32.46 -66.11 -85.64
CA MET A 1 33.46 -66.08 -84.56
C MET A 1 33.10 -65.02 -83.60
N ALA A 2 32.55 -65.37 -82.43
CA ALA A 2 32.92 -65.08 -81.07
C ALA A 2 33.15 -63.59 -80.76
N LYS A 3 32.60 -63.08 -79.77
CA LYS A 3 32.62 -63.36 -78.33
C LYS A 3 31.63 -62.48 -77.60
N THR A 4 30.85 -63.11 -76.71
CA THR A 4 30.02 -62.57 -75.66
C THR A 4 30.87 -61.86 -74.60
N LEU A 5 30.35 -60.73 -74.07
CA LEU A 5 30.79 -60.20 -72.80
C LEU A 5 29.61 -59.69 -72.01
N CYS A 6 29.36 -60.29 -70.85
CA CYS A 6 28.45 -59.93 -69.81
C CYS A 6 28.83 -58.60 -69.13
N GLY A 7 27.89 -57.75 -68.91
CA GLY A 7 28.04 -56.58 -68.06
C GLY A 7 26.92 -56.56 -67.00
N GLY A 8 27.36 -56.76 -65.75
CA GLY A 8 26.46 -56.86 -64.61
C GLY A 8 25.80 -55.50 -64.20
N ALA A 9 24.58 -55.58 -63.88
CA ALA A 9 23.79 -54.45 -63.33
C ALA A 9 24.00 -54.34 -61.81
N LEU A 10 24.44 -53.21 -61.36
CA LEU A 10 24.43 -52.79 -59.91
C LEU A 10 23.07 -52.22 -59.52
N PRO A 11 22.53 -52.56 -58.36
CA PRO A 11 21.27 -52.00 -57.92
C PRO A 11 21.50 -50.60 -57.31
N ALA A 12 20.71 -49.63 -57.81
CA ALA A 12 20.61 -48.25 -57.22
C ALA A 12 19.94 -48.33 -55.89
N ARG A 13 20.68 -47.95 -54.83
CA ARG A 13 20.11 -47.68 -53.51
C ARG A 13 19.40 -46.32 -53.54
N ILE A 14 18.07 -46.31 -53.38
CA ILE A 14 17.25 -45.11 -53.15
C ILE A 14 17.46 -44.73 -51.68
N LEU A 15 18.20 -43.66 -51.39
CA LEU A 15 18.19 -42.99 -50.09
C LEU A 15 16.92 -42.16 -49.95
N SER A 16 15.92 -42.66 -49.20
CA SER A 16 14.77 -41.88 -48.76
C SER A 16 15.22 -40.95 -47.63
N GLY A 17 15.52 -39.70 -47.99
CA GLY A 17 15.74 -38.63 -47.02
C GLY A 17 14.40 -38.19 -46.40
N ALA A 18 14.15 -38.58 -45.16
CA ALA A 18 13.05 -38.03 -44.38
C ALA A 18 13.37 -36.56 -44.01
N MET A 19 12.72 -35.64 -44.70
CA MET A 19 12.79 -34.20 -44.41
C MET A 19 11.88 -33.94 -43.19
N ALA A 20 12.48 -33.86 -42.00
CA ALA A 20 11.79 -33.41 -40.80
C ALA A 20 11.47 -31.91 -40.96
N VAL A 21 10.23 -31.59 -41.29
CA VAL A 21 9.70 -30.21 -41.24
C VAL A 21 9.55 -29.86 -39.79
N ALA A 22 10.52 -29.10 -39.23
CA ALA A 22 10.36 -28.44 -37.96
C ALA A 22 9.29 -27.34 -38.14
N VAL A 23 8.09 -27.62 -37.69
CA VAL A 23 7.05 -26.59 -37.54
C VAL A 23 7.48 -25.68 -36.39
N LEU A 24 8.23 -24.63 -36.70
CA LEU A 24 8.37 -23.47 -35.82
C LEU A 24 6.99 -22.83 -35.69
N GLY A 25 6.25 -23.24 -34.67
CA GLY A 25 5.04 -22.53 -34.28
C GLY A 25 5.41 -21.07 -34.00
N ALA A 26 4.98 -20.17 -34.88
CA ALA A 26 5.02 -18.74 -34.61
C ALA A 26 4.12 -18.52 -33.40
N ALA A 27 4.70 -18.47 -32.20
CA ALA A 27 4.03 -17.91 -31.04
C ALA A 27 3.77 -16.45 -31.39
N GLY A 28 2.53 -16.12 -31.75
CA GLY A 28 2.12 -14.74 -31.84
C GLY A 28 2.44 -14.01 -30.53
N PRO A 29 2.60 -12.69 -30.54
CA PRO A 29 2.83 -11.94 -29.30
C PRO A 29 1.70 -12.31 -28.35
N ALA A 30 2.04 -13.00 -27.24
CA ALA A 30 1.07 -13.26 -26.19
C ALA A 30 0.58 -11.89 -25.69
N SER A 31 -0.73 -11.67 -25.73
CA SER A 31 -1.33 -10.43 -25.17
C SER A 31 -0.87 -10.30 -23.72
N ALA A 32 -0.53 -9.08 -23.30
CA ALA A 32 -0.19 -8.83 -21.93
C ALA A 32 -1.39 -9.15 -21.01
N TYR A 33 -1.08 -9.54 -19.77
CA TYR A 33 -2.09 -9.69 -18.72
C TYR A 33 -2.31 -8.33 -18.08
N ASP A 34 -3.45 -7.70 -18.37
CA ASP A 34 -3.78 -6.38 -17.85
C ASP A 34 -4.27 -6.46 -16.42
N ILE A 35 -3.62 -5.73 -15.52
CA ILE A 35 -4.06 -5.51 -14.14
C ILE A 35 -4.59 -4.08 -14.04
N ASN A 36 -5.92 -3.96 -13.98
CA ASN A 36 -6.56 -2.66 -13.85
C ASN A 36 -6.28 -2.07 -12.46
N THR A 37 -5.93 -0.79 -12.44
CA THR A 37 -5.52 -0.09 -11.22
C THR A 37 -6.17 1.30 -11.17
N ILE A 38 -7.02 1.55 -10.17
CA ILE A 38 -7.71 2.82 -9.97
C ILE A 38 -6.95 3.58 -8.88
N LEU A 39 -6.48 4.81 -9.16
CA LEU A 39 -5.65 5.59 -8.26
C LEU A 39 -6.06 7.06 -8.25
N PRO A 40 -5.84 7.79 -7.14
CA PRO A 40 -6.05 9.24 -7.07
C PRO A 40 -4.86 9.98 -7.71
N LEU A 41 -4.74 9.93 -9.05
CA LEU A 41 -3.62 10.57 -9.78
C LEU A 41 -3.73 12.09 -9.77
N THR A 42 -4.94 12.61 -9.59
CA THR A 42 -5.23 14.04 -9.42
C THR A 42 -6.10 14.29 -8.17
N GLY A 43 -6.28 15.55 -7.80
CA GLY A 43 -7.04 15.92 -6.60
C GLY A 43 -6.22 15.89 -5.31
N GLY A 44 -6.91 15.86 -4.17
CA GLY A 44 -6.31 16.04 -2.84
C GLY A 44 -5.35 14.96 -2.38
N ALA A 45 -5.46 13.73 -2.91
CA ALA A 45 -4.61 12.60 -2.59
C ALA A 45 -3.58 12.26 -3.68
N SER A 46 -3.34 13.16 -4.62
CA SER A 46 -2.41 12.92 -5.75
C SER A 46 -0.96 12.65 -5.33
N PHE A 47 -0.55 13.01 -4.12
CA PHE A 47 0.74 12.61 -3.54
C PHE A 47 0.86 11.08 -3.41
N LEU A 48 -0.22 10.43 -2.97
CA LEU A 48 -0.27 8.97 -2.89
C LEU A 48 -0.33 8.34 -4.28
N GLY A 49 -1.35 8.69 -5.06
CA GLY A 49 -1.62 8.03 -6.33
C GLY A 49 -0.47 8.08 -7.34
N LYS A 50 0.28 9.16 -7.39
CA LYS A 50 1.44 9.29 -8.29
C LYS A 50 2.60 8.38 -7.87
N GLU A 51 2.88 8.28 -6.59
CA GLU A 51 3.93 7.39 -6.08
C GLU A 51 3.52 5.91 -6.22
N GLU A 52 2.26 5.60 -5.98
CA GLU A 52 1.69 4.26 -6.22
C GLU A 52 1.80 3.87 -7.71
N GLN A 53 1.46 4.78 -8.62
CA GLN A 53 1.62 4.58 -10.05
C GLN A 53 3.10 4.34 -10.42
N GLN A 54 4.01 5.18 -9.94
CA GLN A 54 5.44 5.03 -10.18
C GLN A 54 5.93 3.67 -9.65
N THR A 55 5.50 3.27 -8.47
CA THR A 55 5.85 1.99 -7.86
C THR A 55 5.48 0.81 -8.75
N LEU A 56 4.24 0.78 -9.25
CA LEU A 56 3.77 -0.28 -10.14
C LEU A 56 4.49 -0.26 -11.48
N GLN A 57 4.78 0.91 -12.03
CA GLN A 57 5.58 1.07 -13.25
C GLN A 57 7.03 0.58 -13.07
N LEU A 58 7.62 0.72 -11.89
CA LEU A 58 8.95 0.17 -11.57
C LEU A 58 8.92 -1.34 -11.32
N ALA A 59 7.83 -1.85 -10.73
CA ALA A 59 7.63 -3.27 -10.48
C ALA A 59 7.38 -4.07 -11.77
N GLU A 60 6.68 -3.50 -12.75
CA GLU A 60 6.27 -4.17 -14.00
C GLU A 60 7.44 -4.83 -14.76
N PRO A 61 8.55 -4.13 -15.09
CA PRO A 61 9.68 -4.76 -15.78
C PRO A 61 10.38 -5.80 -14.92
N MET A 62 10.41 -5.65 -13.61
CA MET A 62 10.96 -6.67 -12.70
C MET A 62 10.11 -7.95 -12.71
N ILE A 63 8.77 -7.81 -12.62
CA ILE A 63 7.83 -8.93 -12.70
C ILE A 63 7.97 -9.65 -14.03
N ASN A 64 8.06 -8.90 -15.12
CA ASN A 64 8.14 -9.41 -16.48
C ASN A 64 9.49 -10.12 -16.77
N LYS A 65 10.60 -9.57 -16.27
CA LYS A 65 11.92 -10.21 -16.33
C LYS A 65 11.95 -11.54 -15.56
N ALA A 66 11.17 -11.65 -14.48
CA ALA A 66 11.01 -12.88 -13.70
C ALA A 66 10.00 -13.88 -14.32
N GLY A 67 9.58 -13.68 -15.59
CA GLY A 67 8.71 -14.59 -16.34
C GLY A 67 7.23 -14.22 -16.34
N GLY A 68 6.85 -13.04 -15.85
CA GLY A 68 5.47 -12.58 -15.83
C GLY A 68 4.53 -13.54 -15.08
N ILE A 69 3.39 -13.85 -15.69
CA ILE A 69 2.43 -14.87 -15.25
C ILE A 69 2.47 -16.01 -16.28
N HIS A 70 3.14 -17.11 -15.98
CA HIS A 70 3.33 -18.27 -16.86
C HIS A 70 3.84 -17.89 -18.27
N GLY A 71 4.75 -16.91 -18.34
CA GLY A 71 5.32 -16.41 -19.60
C GLY A 71 4.55 -15.27 -20.25
N GLN A 72 3.35 -14.96 -19.79
CA GLN A 72 2.58 -13.79 -20.22
C GLN A 72 3.09 -12.55 -19.50
N GLN A 73 3.38 -11.49 -20.25
CA GLN A 73 3.81 -10.20 -19.68
C GLN A 73 2.65 -9.57 -18.88
N VAL A 74 2.97 -8.96 -17.76
CA VAL A 74 2.03 -8.17 -16.96
C VAL A 74 2.08 -6.72 -17.43
N HIS A 75 0.92 -6.07 -17.46
CA HIS A 75 0.78 -4.65 -17.72
C HIS A 75 -0.21 -4.02 -16.73
N PHE A 76 0.20 -2.95 -16.01
CA PHE A 76 -0.69 -2.20 -15.14
C PHE A 76 -1.40 -1.10 -15.91
N VAL A 77 -2.73 -1.14 -15.94
CA VAL A 77 -3.59 -0.17 -16.63
C VAL A 77 -4.14 0.81 -15.61
N PHE A 78 -3.77 2.08 -15.71
CA PHE A 78 -4.10 3.09 -14.71
C PHE A 78 -5.32 3.92 -15.08
N TYR A 79 -6.17 4.19 -14.07
CA TYR A 79 -7.35 5.05 -14.15
C TYR A 79 -7.28 6.07 -13.01
N ASP A 80 -7.55 7.35 -13.32
CA ASP A 80 -7.56 8.44 -12.36
C ASP A 80 -8.95 8.60 -11.73
N ASP A 81 -9.09 8.31 -10.44
CA ASP A 81 -10.33 8.52 -9.69
C ASP A 81 -10.53 9.99 -9.26
N GLN A 82 -9.55 10.85 -9.51
CA GLN A 82 -9.58 12.29 -9.21
C GLN A 82 -9.81 12.62 -7.73
N SER A 83 -9.48 11.67 -6.83
CA SER A 83 -9.82 11.75 -5.40
C SER A 83 -11.33 11.90 -5.15
N ASN A 84 -12.17 11.35 -6.04
CA ASN A 84 -13.63 11.52 -6.03
C ASN A 84 -14.35 10.17 -6.02
N PRO A 85 -15.21 9.87 -5.02
CA PRO A 85 -15.91 8.59 -4.90
C PRO A 85 -16.83 8.26 -6.09
N GLN A 86 -17.50 9.26 -6.68
CA GLN A 86 -18.38 9.04 -7.82
C GLN A 86 -17.57 8.61 -9.06
N THR A 87 -16.41 9.24 -9.30
CA THR A 87 -15.48 8.86 -10.36
C THR A 87 -14.95 7.44 -10.12
N GLY A 88 -14.55 7.11 -8.88
CA GLY A 88 -14.15 5.76 -8.51
C GLY A 88 -15.20 4.69 -8.83
N VAL A 89 -16.46 4.95 -8.48
CA VAL A 89 -17.59 4.05 -8.81
C VAL A 89 -17.77 3.89 -10.32
N GLN A 90 -17.71 4.99 -11.11
CA GLN A 90 -17.83 4.94 -12.56
C GLN A 90 -16.72 4.11 -13.22
N LEU A 91 -15.48 4.34 -12.79
CA LEU A 91 -14.31 3.59 -13.26
C LEU A 91 -14.41 2.11 -12.89
N THR A 92 -14.84 1.81 -11.67
CA THR A 92 -15.09 0.44 -11.23
C THR A 92 -16.09 -0.28 -12.14
N ASN A 93 -17.25 0.33 -12.41
CA ASN A 93 -18.23 -0.27 -13.31
C ASN A 93 -17.67 -0.50 -14.71
N ARG A 94 -16.83 0.42 -15.22
CA ARG A 94 -16.15 0.26 -16.51
C ARG A 94 -15.20 -0.96 -16.49
N VAL A 95 -14.40 -1.11 -15.43
CA VAL A 95 -13.48 -2.24 -15.26
C VAL A 95 -14.23 -3.55 -15.14
N LEU A 96 -15.34 -3.59 -14.37
CA LEU A 96 -16.17 -4.78 -14.19
C LEU A 96 -16.80 -5.29 -15.47
N ALA A 97 -17.05 -4.43 -16.46
CA ALA A 97 -17.56 -4.83 -17.78
C ALA A 97 -16.60 -5.81 -18.49
N GLY A 98 -15.30 -5.70 -18.25
CA GLY A 98 -14.26 -6.62 -18.75
C GLY A 98 -14.14 -7.94 -17.96
N LYS A 99 -14.87 -8.10 -16.87
CA LYS A 99 -14.83 -9.27 -15.97
C LYS A 99 -13.41 -9.69 -15.56
N PRO A 100 -12.55 -8.77 -15.09
CA PRO A 100 -11.20 -9.14 -14.65
C PRO A 100 -11.26 -10.03 -13.41
N SER A 101 -10.21 -10.84 -13.18
CA SER A 101 -10.11 -11.62 -11.94
C SER A 101 -9.56 -10.79 -10.77
N VAL A 102 -8.84 -9.69 -11.06
CA VAL A 102 -8.21 -8.81 -10.07
C VAL A 102 -8.43 -7.34 -10.39
N LEU A 103 -8.45 -6.50 -9.33
CA LEU A 103 -8.46 -5.04 -9.40
C LEU A 103 -7.58 -4.49 -8.27
N LEU A 104 -6.79 -3.45 -8.53
CA LEU A 104 -5.98 -2.75 -7.54
C LEU A 104 -6.51 -1.32 -7.31
N GLY A 105 -6.29 -0.79 -6.08
CA GLY A 105 -6.64 0.58 -5.68
C GLY A 105 -8.09 0.70 -5.20
N SER A 106 -8.58 1.83 -4.79
CA SER A 106 -7.97 3.16 -4.62
C SER A 106 -7.22 3.28 -3.27
N SER A 107 -6.65 4.47 -2.97
CA SER A 107 -5.95 4.74 -1.70
C SER A 107 -6.82 5.46 -0.69
N LEU A 108 -7.96 5.98 -1.09
CA LEU A 108 -8.85 6.75 -0.23
C LEU A 108 -9.97 5.88 0.36
N VAL A 109 -10.16 5.98 1.69
CA VAL A 109 -11.21 5.26 2.43
C VAL A 109 -12.59 5.45 1.80
N ALA A 110 -12.95 6.70 1.47
CA ALA A 110 -14.26 7.01 0.89
C ALA A 110 -14.46 6.35 -0.48
N ILE A 111 -13.41 6.27 -1.32
CA ILE A 111 -13.48 5.64 -2.64
C ILE A 111 -13.56 4.12 -2.49
N CYS A 112 -12.69 3.53 -1.68
CA CYS A 112 -12.72 2.10 -1.39
C CYS A 112 -14.08 1.65 -0.87
N ASN A 113 -14.65 2.37 0.09
CA ASN A 113 -15.98 2.07 0.63
C ASN A 113 -17.08 2.20 -0.42
N ALA A 114 -16.98 3.17 -1.34
CA ALA A 114 -17.94 3.32 -2.44
C ALA A 114 -17.81 2.22 -3.52
N MET A 115 -16.60 1.70 -3.74
CA MET A 115 -16.32 0.62 -4.69
C MET A 115 -16.69 -0.77 -4.13
N ALA A 116 -16.49 -1.00 -2.82
CA ALA A 116 -16.62 -2.32 -2.19
C ALA A 116 -17.98 -3.03 -2.45
N PRO A 117 -19.14 -2.35 -2.42
CA PRO A 117 -20.43 -2.97 -2.73
C PRO A 117 -20.54 -3.54 -4.15
N LEU A 118 -19.73 -3.05 -5.09
CA LEU A 118 -19.71 -3.52 -6.47
C LEU A 118 -18.96 -4.85 -6.65
N MET A 119 -18.16 -5.25 -5.64
CA MET A 119 -17.26 -6.42 -5.68
C MET A 119 -17.88 -7.70 -5.08
N GLN A 120 -19.20 -7.82 -5.00
CA GLN A 120 -19.86 -8.97 -4.36
C GLN A 120 -19.51 -10.33 -4.98
N ASN A 121 -19.19 -10.35 -6.27
CA ASN A 121 -18.84 -11.54 -7.04
C ASN A 121 -17.46 -11.41 -7.72
N GLY A 122 -16.60 -10.58 -7.20
CA GLY A 122 -15.29 -10.24 -7.78
C GLY A 122 -15.31 -8.95 -8.61
N PRO A 123 -14.16 -8.54 -9.08
CA PRO A 123 -12.81 -9.15 -8.96
C PRO A 123 -12.29 -9.23 -7.53
N ALA A 124 -11.27 -10.07 -7.28
CA ALA A 124 -10.47 -9.95 -6.06
C ALA A 124 -9.79 -8.58 -6.08
N THR A 125 -10.21 -7.70 -5.16
CA THR A 125 -9.84 -6.28 -5.19
C THR A 125 -8.93 -5.97 -4.01
N TYR A 126 -7.76 -5.40 -4.29
CA TYR A 126 -6.85 -4.96 -3.24
C TYR A 126 -6.89 -3.43 -3.13
N CYS A 127 -7.50 -2.94 -2.06
CA CYS A 127 -7.61 -1.50 -1.78
C CYS A 127 -6.35 -1.02 -1.03
N PHE A 128 -5.77 0.10 -1.45
CA PHE A 128 -4.52 0.63 -0.90
C PHE A 128 -4.72 1.53 0.31
N SER A 129 -5.85 1.40 1.00
CA SER A 129 -6.19 2.19 2.18
C SER A 129 -6.19 1.36 3.45
N PRO A 130 -5.49 1.79 4.53
CA PRO A 130 -5.55 1.12 5.83
C PRO A 130 -6.90 1.28 6.56
N GLY A 131 -7.67 2.32 6.21
CA GLY A 131 -8.89 2.71 6.92
C GLY A 131 -10.18 2.06 6.45
N ILE A 132 -10.11 0.94 5.69
CA ILE A 132 -11.30 0.16 5.34
C ILE A 132 -11.34 -1.14 6.14
N HIS A 133 -12.55 -1.65 6.36
CA HIS A 133 -12.80 -2.85 7.15
C HIS A 133 -13.64 -3.86 6.35
N PRO A 134 -13.05 -4.55 5.35
CA PRO A 134 -13.78 -5.49 4.52
C PRO A 134 -14.28 -6.67 5.35
N ALA A 135 -15.52 -7.11 5.11
CA ALA A 135 -16.07 -8.29 5.76
C ALA A 135 -15.24 -9.53 5.41
N GLN A 136 -15.03 -10.40 6.40
CA GLN A 136 -14.32 -11.65 6.20
C GLN A 136 -14.98 -12.47 5.07
N GLY A 137 -14.17 -12.99 4.15
CA GLY A 137 -14.64 -13.76 3.00
C GLY A 137 -15.15 -12.91 1.84
N SER A 138 -15.15 -11.57 1.94
CA SER A 138 -15.43 -10.68 0.80
C SER A 138 -14.34 -10.76 -0.27
N TYR A 139 -14.61 -10.18 -1.44
CA TYR A 139 -13.61 -10.05 -2.52
C TYR A 139 -12.67 -8.86 -2.32
N VAL A 140 -12.87 -8.05 -1.28
CA VAL A 140 -12.05 -6.86 -1.00
C VAL A 140 -11.01 -7.19 0.06
N PHE A 141 -9.77 -6.84 -0.21
CA PHE A 141 -8.62 -6.86 0.68
C PHE A 141 -8.13 -5.43 0.92
N THR A 142 -7.38 -5.22 1.99
CA THR A 142 -6.84 -3.90 2.34
C THR A 142 -5.35 -3.98 2.56
N SER A 143 -4.66 -2.92 2.18
CA SER A 143 -3.22 -2.76 2.35
C SER A 143 -2.87 -2.19 3.72
N SER A 144 -1.64 -2.42 4.15
CA SER A 144 -1.04 -1.85 5.35
C SER A 144 -1.66 -2.35 6.67
N ILE A 145 -1.20 -1.78 7.77
CA ILE A 145 -1.71 -1.99 9.13
C ILE A 145 -2.98 -1.14 9.29
N SER A 146 -3.94 -1.58 10.13
CA SER A 146 -5.21 -0.87 10.29
C SER A 146 -5.02 0.50 10.96
N THR A 147 -5.96 1.42 10.69
CA THR A 147 -6.02 2.71 11.40
C THR A 147 -6.05 2.52 12.92
N LEU A 148 -6.78 1.50 13.41
CA LEU A 148 -6.82 1.13 14.83
C LEU A 148 -5.42 0.76 15.36
N ASP A 149 -4.66 -0.05 14.62
CA ASP A 149 -3.33 -0.49 15.05
C ASP A 149 -2.29 0.64 14.97
N LEU A 150 -2.39 1.51 13.96
CA LEU A 150 -1.56 2.72 13.86
C LEU A 150 -1.86 3.70 15.01
N ALA A 151 -3.14 3.86 15.36
CA ALA A 151 -3.55 4.65 16.52
C ALA A 151 -3.04 4.04 17.82
N ASP A 152 -3.10 2.71 17.98
CA ASP A 152 -2.57 2.00 19.16
C ASP A 152 -1.08 2.24 19.32
N ALA A 153 -0.28 2.07 18.28
CA ALA A 153 1.16 2.34 18.32
C ALA A 153 1.45 3.81 18.68
N THR A 154 0.69 4.76 18.13
CA THR A 154 0.84 6.19 18.39
C THR A 154 0.50 6.53 19.85
N ILE A 155 -0.65 6.08 20.35
CA ILE A 155 -1.10 6.37 21.72
C ILE A 155 -0.17 5.69 22.74
N ARG A 156 0.25 4.46 22.49
CA ARG A 156 1.24 3.78 23.35
C ARG A 156 2.56 4.54 23.39
N TYR A 157 3.06 4.99 22.24
CA TYR A 157 4.28 5.79 22.18
C TYR A 157 4.13 7.07 22.99
N PHE A 158 3.03 7.82 22.81
CA PHE A 158 2.77 9.06 23.55
C PHE A 158 2.69 8.82 25.05
N ARG A 159 1.96 7.79 25.48
CA ARG A 159 1.86 7.40 26.89
C ARG A 159 3.23 7.08 27.51
N LEU A 160 4.04 6.29 26.82
CA LEU A 160 5.38 5.91 27.29
C LEU A 160 6.36 7.08 27.28
N LYS A 161 6.12 8.10 26.45
CA LYS A 161 6.86 9.39 26.52
C LYS A 161 6.35 10.31 27.63
N GLY A 162 5.30 9.93 28.37
CA GLY A 162 4.69 10.75 29.42
C GLY A 162 3.71 11.82 28.91
N TRP A 163 3.34 11.78 27.63
CA TRP A 163 2.35 12.70 27.04
C TRP A 163 0.96 12.09 27.19
N THR A 164 0.34 12.32 28.33
CA THR A 164 -0.94 11.68 28.69
C THR A 164 -2.16 12.56 28.50
N LYS A 165 -1.98 13.89 28.37
CA LYS A 165 -3.05 14.82 27.99
C LYS A 165 -3.00 15.05 26.50
N ILE A 166 -3.93 14.44 25.74
CA ILE A 166 -3.90 14.40 24.30
C ILE A 166 -5.12 15.11 23.73
N ALA A 167 -4.92 15.96 22.72
CA ALA A 167 -6.01 16.47 21.91
C ALA A 167 -6.12 15.66 20.61
N PHE A 168 -7.35 15.53 20.08
CA PHE A 168 -7.62 14.95 18.77
C PHE A 168 -8.18 16.03 17.85
N MET A 169 -7.69 16.03 16.61
CA MET A 169 -8.23 16.86 15.53
C MET A 169 -8.33 16.03 14.26
N THR A 170 -9.56 15.72 13.84
CA THR A 170 -9.82 14.80 12.73
C THR A 170 -10.63 15.48 11.63
N SER A 171 -10.41 15.06 10.37
CA SER A 171 -11.27 15.51 9.28
C SER A 171 -12.67 14.88 9.40
N ALA A 172 -13.70 15.60 8.91
CA ALA A 172 -15.07 15.13 8.93
C ALA A 172 -15.41 14.07 7.88
N ASP A 173 -14.43 13.69 7.05
CA ASP A 173 -14.57 12.66 6.01
C ASP A 173 -14.42 11.23 6.57
N ALA A 174 -14.55 10.24 5.70
CA ALA A 174 -14.44 8.82 6.08
C ALA A 174 -13.10 8.47 6.74
N THR A 175 -12.00 9.14 6.36
CA THR A 175 -10.68 8.92 6.95
C THR A 175 -10.63 9.39 8.41
N GLY A 176 -11.16 10.59 8.68
CA GLY A 176 -11.23 11.12 10.05
C GLY A 176 -12.22 10.37 10.93
N GLN A 177 -13.36 9.94 10.37
CA GLN A 177 -14.33 9.11 11.09
C GLN A 177 -13.74 7.74 11.50
N ASP A 178 -13.00 7.08 10.61
CA ASP A 178 -12.32 5.83 10.94
C ASP A 178 -11.26 6.03 12.02
N ALA A 179 -10.51 7.14 11.95
CA ALA A 179 -9.54 7.52 12.99
C ALA A 179 -10.20 7.75 14.36
N GLU A 180 -11.33 8.47 14.42
CA GLU A 180 -12.06 8.68 15.67
C GLU A 180 -12.48 7.36 16.31
N HIS A 181 -13.05 6.43 15.53
CA HIS A 181 -13.41 5.12 16.03
C HIS A 181 -12.19 4.34 16.56
N GLY A 182 -11.06 4.38 15.83
CA GLY A 182 -9.81 3.74 16.23
C GLY A 182 -9.23 4.35 17.52
N LEU A 183 -9.15 5.67 17.58
CA LEU A 183 -8.64 6.40 18.75
C LEU A 183 -9.51 6.17 19.99
N ASP A 184 -10.84 6.19 19.87
CA ASP A 184 -11.76 5.90 20.96
C ASP A 184 -11.59 4.48 21.49
N ALA A 185 -11.49 3.50 20.59
CA ALA A 185 -11.27 2.10 20.97
C ALA A 185 -9.92 1.90 21.69
N VAL A 186 -8.87 2.60 21.26
CA VAL A 186 -7.54 2.53 21.87
C VAL A 186 -7.52 3.21 23.24
N VAL A 187 -8.07 4.41 23.37
CA VAL A 187 -8.08 5.14 24.64
C VAL A 187 -8.93 4.44 25.70
N ALA A 188 -9.98 3.74 25.30
CA ALA A 188 -10.83 2.96 26.21
C ALA A 188 -10.14 1.71 26.81
N ARG A 189 -8.96 1.30 26.31
CA ARG A 189 -8.27 0.10 26.80
C ARG A 189 -7.72 0.30 28.21
N PRO A 190 -7.72 -0.73 29.08
CA PRO A 190 -7.27 -0.63 30.48
C PRO A 190 -5.83 -0.12 30.63
N GLU A 191 -4.93 -0.47 29.72
CA GLU A 191 -3.54 -0.01 29.72
C GLU A 191 -3.39 1.48 29.43
N ASN A 192 -4.39 2.12 28.85
CA ASN A 192 -4.41 3.54 28.51
C ASN A 192 -5.25 4.40 29.48
N LYS A 193 -5.62 3.86 30.66
CA LYS A 193 -6.41 4.57 31.69
C LYS A 193 -5.83 5.92 32.13
N ASP A 194 -4.52 6.12 31.94
CA ASP A 194 -3.83 7.36 32.30
C ASP A 194 -3.93 8.42 31.17
N ILE A 195 -4.43 8.03 30.00
CA ILE A 195 -4.64 8.95 28.89
C ILE A 195 -5.92 9.75 29.13
N SER A 196 -5.80 11.07 29.01
CA SER A 196 -6.92 12.03 29.06
C SER A 196 -7.05 12.73 27.73
N VAL A 197 -8.17 12.53 27.03
CA VAL A 197 -8.50 13.32 25.85
C VAL A 197 -9.07 14.66 26.32
N VAL A 198 -8.26 15.72 26.25
CA VAL A 198 -8.58 17.03 26.80
C VAL A 198 -9.36 17.92 25.85
N GLU A 199 -9.31 17.65 24.54
CA GLU A 199 -10.05 18.38 23.51
C GLU A 199 -10.25 17.51 22.27
N ARG A 200 -11.39 17.69 21.61
CA ARG A 200 -11.69 17.10 20.29
C ARG A 200 -12.17 18.18 19.34
N ALA A 201 -11.53 18.27 18.19
CA ALA A 201 -11.90 19.21 17.15
C ALA A 201 -12.07 18.51 15.80
N HIS A 202 -12.97 19.01 14.99
CA HIS A 202 -13.21 18.51 13.65
C HIS A 202 -13.09 19.65 12.64
N PHE A 203 -12.72 19.27 11.41
CA PHE A 203 -12.65 20.22 10.29
C PHE A 203 -13.08 19.54 9.00
N ASN A 204 -13.58 20.31 8.05
CA ASN A 204 -13.89 19.80 6.71
C ASN A 204 -12.63 19.81 5.85
N THR A 205 -12.50 18.82 4.95
CA THR A 205 -11.37 18.75 4.03
C THR A 205 -11.26 19.94 3.07
N THR A 206 -12.33 20.75 2.96
CA THR A 206 -12.41 21.98 2.17
C THR A 206 -12.17 23.26 2.98
N ASP A 207 -11.97 23.14 4.30
CA ASP A 207 -11.73 24.32 5.14
C ASP A 207 -10.38 24.96 4.79
N VAL A 208 -10.40 26.28 4.62
CA VAL A 208 -9.20 27.06 4.30
C VAL A 208 -8.47 27.57 5.56
N SER A 209 -9.09 27.45 6.72
CA SER A 209 -8.54 27.79 8.03
C SER A 209 -9.17 26.94 9.12
N VAL A 210 -8.36 26.60 10.11
CA VAL A 210 -8.74 25.85 11.32
C VAL A 210 -8.35 26.63 12.59
N ALA A 211 -8.19 27.95 12.49
CA ALA A 211 -7.69 28.78 13.58
C ALA A 211 -8.52 28.64 14.86
N ALA A 212 -9.87 28.63 14.76
CA ALA A 212 -10.75 28.47 15.90
C ALA A 212 -10.54 27.12 16.61
N GLN A 213 -10.46 26.03 15.86
CA GLN A 213 -10.22 24.69 16.39
C GLN A 213 -8.87 24.61 17.11
N ILE A 214 -7.81 25.18 16.52
CA ILE A 214 -6.48 25.18 17.12
C ILE A 214 -6.44 26.04 18.39
N GLU A 215 -7.14 27.18 18.46
CA GLU A 215 -7.24 27.98 19.71
C GLU A 215 -7.97 27.21 20.82
N HIS A 216 -9.03 26.46 20.52
CA HIS A 216 -9.69 25.58 21.50
C HIS A 216 -8.74 24.49 22.01
N ILE A 217 -8.02 23.83 21.10
CA ILE A 217 -7.01 22.84 21.45
C ILE A 217 -5.93 23.46 22.36
N LYS A 218 -5.41 24.61 21.98
CA LYS A 218 -4.39 25.33 22.77
C LYS A 218 -4.89 25.69 24.16
N ALA A 219 -6.13 26.16 24.30
CA ALA A 219 -6.75 26.49 25.57
C ALA A 219 -6.92 25.28 26.51
N ALA A 220 -7.10 24.07 25.97
CA ALA A 220 -7.17 22.82 26.70
C ALA A 220 -5.79 22.33 27.23
N ASN A 221 -4.70 23.00 26.83
CA ASN A 221 -3.33 22.73 27.28
C ASN A 221 -2.91 21.25 27.12
N PRO A 222 -2.99 20.65 25.91
CA PRO A 222 -2.57 19.27 25.67
C PRO A 222 -1.03 19.15 25.70
N GLN A 223 -0.55 17.93 25.96
CA GLN A 223 0.87 17.56 25.86
C GLN A 223 1.23 17.04 24.47
N ALA A 224 0.24 16.56 23.71
CA ALA A 224 0.39 16.11 22.34
C ALA A 224 -0.92 16.25 21.56
N LEU A 225 -0.83 16.29 20.24
CA LEU A 225 -1.95 16.35 19.32
C LEU A 225 -1.90 15.19 18.35
N VAL A 226 -3.02 14.49 18.16
CA VAL A 226 -3.24 13.60 17.02
C VAL A 226 -4.08 14.35 16.01
N ALA A 227 -3.46 14.71 14.86
CA ALA A 227 -4.09 15.41 13.76
C ALA A 227 -4.28 14.42 12.59
N TRP A 228 -5.53 13.96 12.35
CA TRP A 228 -5.77 12.88 11.39
C TRP A 228 -6.60 13.32 10.20
N SER A 229 -5.95 13.37 9.06
CA SER A 229 -6.53 13.61 7.74
C SER A 229 -5.51 13.21 6.68
N THR A 230 -5.94 12.62 5.58
CA THR A 230 -5.04 12.18 4.50
C THR A 230 -5.00 13.20 3.36
N GLY A 231 -3.80 13.46 2.84
CA GLY A 231 -3.57 14.31 1.68
C GLY A 231 -3.46 15.81 2.00
N THR A 232 -3.84 16.66 1.05
CA THR A 232 -3.65 18.12 1.17
C THR A 232 -4.37 18.79 2.34
N PRO A 233 -5.53 18.31 2.86
CA PRO A 233 -6.21 18.97 3.97
C PRO A 233 -5.35 19.09 5.25
N ILE A 234 -4.42 18.16 5.49
CA ILE A 234 -3.54 18.21 6.66
C ILE A 234 -2.66 19.47 6.69
N ALA A 235 -2.35 20.04 5.52
CA ALA A 235 -1.58 21.28 5.41
C ALA A 235 -2.27 22.46 6.10
N THR A 236 -3.60 22.52 6.06
CA THR A 236 -4.39 23.56 6.74
C THR A 236 -4.23 23.44 8.26
N VAL A 237 -4.22 22.20 8.78
CA VAL A 237 -3.99 21.93 10.21
C VAL A 237 -2.56 22.33 10.61
N PHE A 238 -1.55 21.91 9.86
CA PHE A 238 -0.15 22.25 10.15
C PHE A 238 0.08 23.78 10.13
N LYS A 239 -0.50 24.49 9.16
CA LYS A 239 -0.45 25.97 9.12
C LYS A 239 -1.11 26.58 10.36
N GLY A 240 -2.27 26.09 10.77
CA GLY A 240 -2.96 26.55 11.98
C GLY A 240 -2.13 26.34 13.24
N ILE A 241 -1.48 25.18 13.40
CA ILE A 241 -0.57 24.86 14.52
C ILE A 241 0.57 25.88 14.61
N ILE A 242 1.25 26.14 13.48
CA ILE A 242 2.38 27.09 13.43
C ILE A 242 1.91 28.51 13.68
N GLN A 243 0.80 28.94 13.09
CA GLN A 243 0.23 30.29 13.26
C GLN A 243 -0.19 30.57 14.71
N ALA A 244 -0.74 29.58 15.40
CA ALA A 244 -1.11 29.67 16.81
C ALA A 244 0.10 29.58 17.76
N GLY A 245 1.31 29.26 17.26
CA GLY A 245 2.48 29.03 18.09
C GLY A 245 2.33 27.82 19.01
N LEU A 246 1.58 26.79 18.60
CA LEU A 246 1.40 25.56 19.38
C LEU A 246 2.60 24.64 19.17
N ASP A 247 3.52 24.61 20.14
CA ASP A 247 4.78 23.85 20.07
C ASP A 247 4.69 22.58 20.93
N ILE A 248 3.97 21.59 20.45
CA ILE A 248 3.79 20.26 21.07
C ILE A 248 4.05 19.16 20.06
N PRO A 249 4.32 17.91 20.49
CA PRO A 249 4.31 16.75 19.61
C PRO A 249 3.01 16.59 18.83
N VAL A 250 3.13 16.38 17.52
CA VAL A 250 1.99 16.17 16.62
C VAL A 250 2.15 14.84 15.93
N ALA A 251 1.15 13.98 15.99
CA ALA A 251 1.08 12.78 15.16
C ALA A 251 0.04 12.93 14.06
N THR A 252 0.26 12.28 12.93
CA THR A 252 -0.70 12.21 11.83
C THR A 252 -0.73 10.80 11.23
N THR A 253 -1.64 10.55 10.26
CA THR A 253 -1.76 9.25 9.58
C THR A 253 -0.56 8.96 8.70
N ASP A 254 -0.26 7.68 8.50
CA ASP A 254 0.76 7.18 7.57
C ASP A 254 0.56 7.69 6.13
N GLY A 255 -0.67 7.86 5.67
CA GLY A 255 -0.98 8.44 4.36
C GLY A 255 -0.37 9.82 4.08
N ASN A 256 0.19 10.50 5.10
CA ASN A 256 0.94 11.75 4.94
C ASN A 256 2.47 11.56 4.96
N MET A 257 2.95 10.32 5.04
CA MET A 257 4.38 10.01 5.09
C MET A 257 5.00 10.01 3.69
N THR A 258 4.83 11.11 2.96
CA THR A 258 5.39 11.28 1.61
C THR A 258 6.46 12.35 1.57
N TYR A 259 7.55 12.12 0.84
CA TYR A 259 8.62 13.12 0.67
C TYR A 259 8.12 14.37 -0.05
N ALA A 260 7.18 14.22 -0.98
CA ALA A 260 6.59 15.34 -1.71
C ALA A 260 5.83 16.27 -0.76
N GLN A 261 5.02 15.75 0.16
CA GLN A 261 4.34 16.56 1.18
C GLN A 261 5.34 17.23 2.14
N MET A 262 6.34 16.48 2.64
CA MET A 262 7.35 17.05 3.55
C MET A 262 8.10 18.20 2.91
N THR A 263 8.45 18.08 1.64
CA THR A 263 9.10 19.17 0.87
C THR A 263 8.17 20.37 0.67
N GLN A 264 6.92 20.11 0.25
CA GLN A 264 5.95 21.17 -0.02
C GLN A 264 5.56 21.93 1.25
N TYR A 265 5.49 21.23 2.39
CA TYR A 265 5.02 21.79 3.66
C TYR A 265 6.17 22.25 4.57
N ALA A 266 7.43 22.19 4.14
CA ALA A 266 8.62 22.44 4.95
C ALA A 266 8.55 23.73 5.79
N ALA A 267 7.93 24.81 5.24
CA ALA A 267 7.81 26.09 5.93
C ALA A 267 6.83 26.10 7.13
N PHE A 268 5.94 25.10 7.22
CA PHE A 268 4.90 25.03 8.25
C PHE A 268 4.66 23.62 8.81
N LEU A 269 5.65 22.73 8.70
CA LEU A 269 5.62 21.45 9.41
C LEU A 269 5.71 21.68 10.92
N PRO A 270 4.96 20.90 11.74
CA PRO A 270 5.20 20.84 13.18
C PRO A 270 6.65 20.47 13.48
N LYS A 271 7.25 21.10 14.50
CA LYS A 271 8.66 20.84 14.87
C LYS A 271 8.91 19.40 15.30
N GLN A 272 7.92 18.77 15.88
CA GLN A 272 7.94 17.39 16.35
C GLN A 272 6.78 16.64 15.65
N LEU A 273 7.03 16.14 14.46
CA LEU A 273 6.05 15.40 13.67
C LEU A 273 6.34 13.89 13.75
N TYR A 274 5.34 13.14 14.23
CA TYR A 274 5.38 11.70 14.39
C TYR A 274 4.39 11.02 13.46
N ILE A 275 4.74 9.85 12.93
CA ILE A 275 3.84 9.01 12.13
C ILE A 275 4.07 7.56 12.51
N ALA A 276 3.00 6.85 12.89
CA ALA A 276 3.03 5.40 12.96
C ALA A 276 2.92 4.82 11.55
N ALA A 277 3.74 3.81 11.26
CA ALA A 277 3.84 3.21 9.93
C ALA A 277 4.23 1.73 10.03
N PRO A 278 4.05 0.93 8.97
CA PRO A 278 4.58 -0.43 8.90
C PRO A 278 6.11 -0.50 8.93
N GLU A 279 6.64 -1.70 9.13
CA GLU A 279 8.08 -1.99 9.34
C GLU A 279 9.02 -1.61 8.18
N TRP A 280 8.54 -1.29 6.99
CA TRP A 280 9.39 -0.95 5.85
C TRP A 280 10.39 0.19 6.12
N VAL A 281 10.08 1.09 7.06
CA VAL A 281 10.95 2.22 7.47
C VAL A 281 12.20 1.80 8.22
N GLN A 282 12.36 0.53 8.57
CA GLN A 282 13.35 0.05 9.52
C GLN A 282 14.66 -0.40 8.93
N HIS A 283 14.89 -0.11 7.71
CA HIS A 283 16.06 -0.54 6.95
C HIS A 283 17.44 -0.18 7.58
N ALA A 284 17.46 0.47 8.72
CA ALA A 284 18.67 0.92 9.39
C ALA A 284 19.22 -0.04 10.46
N GLY A 285 18.72 -1.27 10.58
CA GLY A 285 19.23 -2.27 11.54
C GLY A 285 18.91 -1.97 13.01
N VAL A 286 17.92 -1.10 13.27
CA VAL A 286 17.52 -0.74 14.64
C VAL A 286 16.70 -1.85 15.31
N ILE A 287 15.98 -2.64 14.51
CA ILE A 287 15.29 -3.85 14.97
C ILE A 287 15.61 -5.02 14.06
N THR A 288 15.46 -6.24 14.60
CA THR A 288 15.68 -7.47 13.85
C THR A 288 14.42 -7.82 13.07
N LEU A 289 14.53 -7.86 11.74
CA LEU A 289 13.47 -8.32 10.84
C LEU A 289 13.51 -9.84 10.64
N ASP A 290 12.40 -10.41 10.22
CA ASP A 290 12.38 -11.74 9.64
C ASP A 290 13.28 -11.75 8.37
N PRO A 291 14.19 -12.74 8.20
CA PRO A 291 15.09 -12.76 7.05
C PRO A 291 14.41 -12.75 5.67
N ALA A 292 13.17 -13.28 5.58
CA ALA A 292 12.41 -13.25 4.33
C ALA A 292 11.81 -11.84 4.08
N VAL A 293 11.42 -11.12 5.14
CA VAL A 293 11.01 -9.71 5.05
C VAL A 293 12.20 -8.84 4.64
N GLU A 294 13.37 -9.04 5.26
CA GLU A 294 14.60 -8.32 4.89
C GLU A 294 14.94 -8.51 3.40
N LYS A 295 14.82 -9.74 2.90
CA LYS A 295 15.02 -10.03 1.48
C LYS A 295 13.99 -9.32 0.59
N ALA A 296 12.72 -9.28 0.99
CA ALA A 296 11.66 -8.58 0.26
C ALA A 296 11.94 -7.07 0.22
N GLN A 297 12.34 -6.49 1.35
CA GLN A 297 12.73 -5.08 1.45
C GLN A 297 13.96 -4.77 0.59
N GLN A 298 14.97 -5.64 0.58
CA GLN A 298 16.16 -5.46 -0.26
C GLN A 298 15.76 -5.38 -1.75
N GLN A 299 14.89 -6.28 -2.22
CA GLN A 299 14.40 -6.27 -3.61
C GLN A 299 13.64 -4.97 -3.92
N PHE A 300 12.79 -4.51 -3.01
CA PHE A 300 12.04 -3.27 -3.13
C PHE A 300 12.99 -2.06 -3.26
N PHE A 301 13.89 -1.87 -2.31
CA PHE A 301 14.83 -0.76 -2.32
C PHE A 301 15.79 -0.79 -3.51
N ASP A 302 16.26 -1.96 -3.94
CA ASP A 302 17.10 -2.12 -5.13
C ASP A 302 16.36 -1.70 -6.40
N THR A 303 15.05 -1.99 -6.49
CA THR A 303 14.21 -1.58 -7.62
C THR A 303 14.13 -0.06 -7.71
N PHE A 304 13.85 0.62 -6.60
CA PHE A 304 13.80 2.09 -6.55
C PHE A 304 15.17 2.72 -6.79
N LYS A 305 16.22 2.17 -6.19
CA LYS A 305 17.61 2.63 -6.38
C LYS A 305 18.04 2.55 -7.84
N ALA A 306 17.69 1.47 -8.55
CA ALA A 306 18.00 1.32 -9.96
C ALA A 306 17.35 2.40 -10.84
N ALA A 307 16.20 2.94 -10.40
CA ALA A 307 15.48 4.03 -11.06
C ALA A 307 15.88 5.43 -10.54
N ASN A 308 16.86 5.51 -9.63
CA ASN A 308 17.23 6.74 -8.93
C ASN A 308 16.02 7.43 -8.25
N ALA A 309 15.11 6.61 -7.72
CA ALA A 309 13.91 7.02 -7.00
C ALA A 309 14.03 6.66 -5.50
N LYS A 310 13.26 7.35 -4.66
CA LYS A 310 13.23 7.14 -3.21
C LYS A 310 11.81 6.78 -2.80
N PRO A 311 11.55 5.54 -2.36
CA PRO A 311 10.20 5.13 -1.99
C PRO A 311 9.73 5.80 -0.69
N ASP A 312 8.44 6.03 -0.58
CA ASP A 312 7.74 6.46 0.63
C ASP A 312 6.58 5.52 0.97
N ILE A 313 5.68 5.95 1.87
CA ILE A 313 4.56 5.09 2.31
C ILE A 313 3.67 4.65 1.15
N ALA A 314 3.41 5.55 0.19
CA ALA A 314 2.54 5.23 -0.94
C ALA A 314 3.11 4.09 -1.80
N ALA A 315 4.43 4.06 -1.96
CA ALA A 315 5.10 2.95 -2.62
C ALA A 315 4.79 1.61 -1.93
N THR A 316 4.76 1.58 -0.60
CA THR A 316 4.50 0.36 0.16
C THR A 316 3.04 -0.09 0.12
N LEU A 317 2.11 0.88 0.03
CA LEU A 317 0.68 0.60 -0.10
C LEU A 317 0.35 -0.14 -1.39
N ALA A 318 1.11 0.10 -2.46
CA ALA A 318 0.91 -0.54 -3.77
C ALA A 318 1.78 -1.79 -3.97
N TRP A 319 3.01 -1.82 -3.42
CA TRP A 319 3.98 -2.89 -3.69
C TRP A 319 3.52 -4.26 -3.19
N ASP A 320 3.27 -4.42 -1.88
CA ASP A 320 2.87 -5.71 -1.31
C ASP A 320 1.57 -6.24 -1.91
N PRO A 321 0.49 -5.43 -2.09
CA PRO A 321 -0.70 -5.86 -2.81
C PRO A 321 -0.42 -6.38 -4.21
N ALA A 322 0.41 -5.67 -4.99
CA ALA A 322 0.77 -6.12 -6.33
C ALA A 322 1.54 -7.45 -6.30
N MET A 323 2.53 -7.57 -5.40
CA MET A 323 3.32 -8.80 -5.27
C MET A 323 2.47 -9.99 -4.80
N ILE A 324 1.52 -9.80 -3.89
CA ILE A 324 0.58 -10.83 -3.43
C ILE A 324 -0.33 -11.28 -4.59
N VAL A 325 -0.88 -10.33 -5.35
CA VAL A 325 -1.70 -10.62 -6.53
C VAL A 325 -0.90 -11.37 -7.60
N ILE A 326 0.33 -10.93 -7.90
CA ILE A 326 1.22 -11.62 -8.82
C ILE A 326 1.56 -13.03 -8.34
N ALA A 327 1.81 -13.22 -7.04
CA ALA A 327 2.04 -14.55 -6.47
C ALA A 327 0.81 -15.48 -6.65
N ALA A 328 -0.40 -14.95 -6.40
CA ALA A 328 -1.64 -15.68 -6.62
C ALA A 328 -1.79 -16.09 -8.09
N LEU A 329 -1.62 -15.16 -9.02
CA LEU A 329 -1.75 -15.42 -10.46
C LEU A 329 -0.65 -16.36 -11.00
N ARG A 330 0.57 -16.28 -10.46
CA ARG A 330 1.64 -17.25 -10.79
C ARG A 330 1.33 -18.66 -10.29
N HIS A 331 0.66 -18.78 -9.16
CA HIS A 331 0.26 -20.09 -8.63
C HIS A 331 -0.91 -20.69 -9.41
N LEU A 332 -1.90 -19.87 -9.74
CA LEU A 332 -3.18 -20.30 -10.32
C LEU A 332 -3.19 -20.30 -11.86
N GLY A 333 -2.35 -19.51 -12.50
CA GLY A 333 -2.34 -19.26 -13.93
C GLY A 333 -3.15 -18.02 -14.36
N PRO A 334 -2.97 -17.58 -15.64
CA PRO A 334 -3.59 -16.36 -16.16
C PRO A 334 -5.12 -16.47 -16.30
N ASP A 335 -5.67 -17.67 -16.39
CA ASP A 335 -7.10 -17.94 -16.51
C ASP A 335 -7.81 -18.06 -15.15
N ALA A 336 -7.12 -17.71 -14.03
CA ALA A 336 -7.67 -17.79 -12.69
C ALA A 336 -8.92 -16.92 -12.55
N THR A 337 -9.97 -17.50 -11.98
CA THR A 337 -11.19 -16.76 -11.67
C THR A 337 -11.00 -15.84 -10.47
N ALA A 338 -11.81 -14.80 -10.35
CA ALA A 338 -11.82 -13.91 -9.18
C ALA A 338 -11.97 -14.68 -7.87
N GLN A 339 -12.79 -15.72 -7.85
CA GLN A 339 -12.98 -16.59 -6.67
C GLN A 339 -11.70 -17.33 -6.29
N GLN A 340 -11.02 -17.93 -7.27
CA GLN A 340 -9.76 -18.64 -7.01
C GLN A 340 -8.67 -17.69 -6.46
N VAL A 341 -8.55 -16.48 -7.04
CA VAL A 341 -7.61 -15.47 -6.54
C VAL A 341 -7.96 -15.03 -5.11
N ARG A 342 -9.25 -14.73 -4.84
CA ARG A 342 -9.73 -14.40 -3.49
C ARG A 342 -9.39 -15.52 -2.50
N ASP A 343 -9.71 -16.77 -2.83
CA ASP A 343 -9.51 -17.92 -1.95
C ASP A 343 -8.02 -18.18 -1.70
N TYR A 344 -7.18 -18.00 -2.70
CA TYR A 344 -5.73 -18.08 -2.54
C TYR A 344 -5.23 -17.03 -1.53
N ILE A 345 -5.57 -15.75 -1.72
CA ILE A 345 -5.13 -14.66 -0.83
C ILE A 345 -5.68 -14.88 0.59
N ALA A 346 -6.97 -15.21 0.74
CA ALA A 346 -7.60 -15.42 2.05
C ALA A 346 -6.98 -16.58 2.86
N ASN A 347 -6.34 -17.54 2.18
CA ASN A 347 -5.65 -18.68 2.83
C ASN A 347 -4.13 -18.49 2.94
N LEU A 348 -3.60 -17.35 2.48
CA LEU A 348 -2.15 -17.09 2.47
C LEU A 348 -1.64 -16.91 3.91
N LYS A 349 -0.58 -17.66 4.26
CA LYS A 349 0.06 -17.64 5.57
C LYS A 349 1.57 -17.56 5.41
N GLY A 350 2.21 -16.72 6.24
CA GLY A 350 3.65 -16.60 6.25
C GLY A 350 4.23 -15.97 4.98
N TYR A 351 3.45 -15.16 4.26
CA TYR A 351 3.95 -14.42 3.10
C TYR A 351 4.77 -13.22 3.59
N ALA A 352 6.07 -13.23 3.29
CA ALA A 352 6.95 -12.12 3.61
C ALA A 352 6.82 -11.02 2.56
N GLY A 353 6.18 -9.92 2.94
CA GLY A 353 6.15 -8.66 2.21
C GLY A 353 7.16 -7.67 2.78
N ILE A 354 7.18 -6.46 2.27
CA ILE A 354 8.05 -5.39 2.78
C ILE A 354 7.52 -4.79 4.08
N ASN A 355 6.21 -4.90 4.33
CA ASN A 355 5.54 -4.38 5.51
C ASN A 355 5.44 -5.41 6.67
N GLY A 356 6.02 -6.60 6.52
CA GLY A 356 6.00 -7.67 7.50
C GLY A 356 5.58 -9.02 6.93
N VAL A 357 5.29 -9.96 7.83
CA VAL A 357 4.83 -11.32 7.47
C VAL A 357 3.30 -11.36 7.51
N TYR A 358 2.70 -11.55 6.34
CA TYR A 358 1.24 -11.61 6.19
C TYR A 358 0.67 -12.96 6.63
N ASP A 359 -0.42 -12.94 7.41
CA ASP A 359 -1.22 -14.11 7.77
C ASP A 359 -2.72 -13.78 7.69
N PHE A 360 -3.32 -14.01 6.52
CA PHE A 360 -4.74 -13.73 6.28
C PHE A 360 -5.68 -14.69 7.04
N SER A 361 -5.16 -15.80 7.57
CA SER A 361 -5.96 -16.70 8.40
C SER A 361 -6.17 -16.17 9.83
N LYS A 362 -5.24 -15.33 10.32
CA LYS A 362 -5.33 -14.68 11.62
C LYS A 362 -5.96 -13.29 11.52
N ILE A 363 -5.57 -12.53 10.50
CA ILE A 363 -6.06 -11.18 10.24
C ILE A 363 -6.76 -11.17 8.87
N PRO A 364 -8.02 -11.62 8.81
CA PRO A 364 -8.76 -11.72 7.55
C PRO A 364 -8.78 -10.41 6.76
N GLN A 365 -8.71 -10.51 5.44
CA GLN A 365 -8.75 -9.41 4.47
C GLN A 365 -7.60 -8.38 4.58
N ARG A 366 -6.67 -8.50 5.58
CA ARG A 366 -5.54 -7.58 5.80
C ARG A 366 -4.19 -8.29 5.89
N GLY A 367 -4.09 -9.31 6.72
CA GLY A 367 -2.88 -10.12 6.93
C GLY A 367 -1.83 -9.53 7.88
N LEU A 368 -1.95 -8.26 8.29
CA LEU A 368 -1.04 -7.54 9.18
C LEU A 368 -1.77 -6.97 10.39
N ASP A 369 -1.07 -6.81 11.51
CA ASP A 369 -1.56 -6.23 12.77
C ASP A 369 -0.56 -5.25 13.40
N VAL A 370 -0.83 -4.80 14.62
CA VAL A 370 -0.01 -3.85 15.38
C VAL A 370 1.43 -4.32 15.63
N GLN A 371 1.71 -5.62 15.52
CA GLN A 371 3.08 -6.13 15.73
C GLN A 371 4.07 -5.59 14.70
N GLY A 372 3.59 -5.25 13.50
CA GLY A 372 4.37 -4.60 12.46
C GLY A 372 4.32 -3.06 12.48
N ALA A 373 3.66 -2.44 13.48
CA ALA A 373 3.55 -0.98 13.55
C ALA A 373 4.71 -0.38 14.34
N VAL A 374 5.39 0.61 13.77
CA VAL A 374 6.44 1.41 14.41
C VAL A 374 6.10 2.89 14.36
N VAL A 375 6.67 3.68 15.27
CA VAL A 375 6.54 5.14 15.23
C VAL A 375 7.83 5.73 14.68
N THR A 376 7.69 6.66 13.75
CA THR A 376 8.77 7.44 13.16
C THR A 376 8.62 8.92 13.48
N SER A 377 9.70 9.67 13.35
CA SER A 377 9.71 11.13 13.43
C SER A 377 10.33 11.70 12.15
N TRP A 378 9.77 12.80 11.65
CA TRP A 378 10.37 13.51 10.53
C TRP A 378 11.61 14.28 10.97
N SER A 379 12.72 14.09 10.29
CA SER A 379 13.98 14.81 10.50
C SER A 379 14.19 15.84 9.41
N PRO A 380 13.93 17.14 9.65
CA PRO A 380 14.19 18.19 8.66
C PRO A 380 15.68 18.31 8.27
N ALA A 381 16.59 17.99 9.20
CA ALA A 381 18.03 18.04 8.97
C ALA A 381 18.50 16.97 7.99
N HIS A 382 17.94 15.76 8.07
CA HIS A 382 18.31 14.63 7.22
C HIS A 382 17.34 14.40 6.06
N GLN A 383 16.24 15.17 6.00
CA GLN A 383 15.18 15.03 4.99
C GLN A 383 14.71 13.55 4.88
N THR A 384 14.46 12.93 6.02
CA THR A 384 14.05 11.52 6.11
C THR A 384 13.22 11.24 7.37
N TRP A 385 12.59 10.09 7.37
CA TRP A 385 11.90 9.54 8.52
C TRP A 385 12.87 8.75 9.38
N GLU A 386 12.96 9.07 10.66
CA GLU A 386 13.79 8.40 11.63
C GLU A 386 12.92 7.53 12.54
N LEU A 387 13.34 6.29 12.73
CA LEU A 387 12.66 5.37 13.63
C LEU A 387 12.87 5.82 15.09
N VAL A 388 11.77 5.94 15.85
CA VAL A 388 11.80 6.36 17.26
C VAL A 388 11.18 5.33 18.21
N SER A 389 10.62 4.23 17.67
CA SER A 389 10.07 3.13 18.47
C SER A 389 10.49 1.76 17.94
N LYS A 390 10.40 0.75 18.79
CA LYS A 390 10.28 -0.67 18.45
C LYS A 390 8.87 -0.94 17.91
N PRO A 391 8.58 -2.15 17.37
CA PRO A 391 7.22 -2.56 17.05
C PRO A 391 6.24 -2.28 18.19
N THR A 392 4.99 -2.08 17.82
CA THR A 392 3.88 -1.70 18.71
C THR A 392 4.01 -0.32 19.38
N GLY A 393 4.94 0.54 18.95
CA GLY A 393 5.09 1.90 19.49
C GLY A 393 5.87 2.01 20.80
N ILE A 394 6.67 1.01 21.18
CA ILE A 394 7.55 1.09 22.37
C ILE A 394 8.76 1.98 22.05
N PRO A 395 9.01 3.10 22.77
CA PRO A 395 10.12 4.00 22.47
C PRO A 395 11.48 3.29 22.43
N LEU A 396 12.39 3.73 21.54
CA LEU A 396 13.78 3.25 21.55
C LEU A 396 14.47 3.68 22.85
N GLY A 397 15.26 2.76 23.45
CA GLY A 397 15.95 3.02 24.71
C GLY A 397 15.12 2.69 25.98
N GLN A 398 13.93 2.13 25.79
CA GLN A 398 13.12 1.55 26.86
C GLN A 398 13.10 0.02 26.81
#